data_b785927e2c2777ed8b84370ad218863a
#
_entry.id   b785927e2c2777ed8b84370ad218863a
#
_cell.length_a   1.000
_cell.length_b   1.000
_cell.length_c   1.000
_cell.angle_alpha   90.00
_cell.angle_beta   90.00
_cell.angle_gamma   90.00
#
_symmetry.space_group_name_H-M   'P 1'
#
loop_
_entity.id
_entity.type
_entity.pdbx_description
1 polymer ?
#
loop_
_entity_poly.entity_id
_entity_poly.type
_entity_poly.pdbx_seq_one_letter_code
_entity_poly.pdbx_strand_id
1 'polypeptide(L)'
;MTTAALADWTTPQPFALPDLGPGLDGERREAVEAALRTIAANPSVQALVVFGSRATGSARPNSDLDLLVVEHTPHLEGEAKVASWWRHFEPLKSARLEVDLIVSGSADAARLAGSRWHVISEAARHGRVVVMQP
;
A
#
# COMPACT_ATOMS: atom_id res chain seq x y z
N MET A 1 3.81 -27.54 7.63
CA MET A 1 3.67 -26.29 8.32
C MET A 1 2.98 -25.26 7.43
N THR A 2 2.02 -24.64 7.95
CA THR A 2 1.28 -23.68 7.18
C THR A 2 2.02 -22.37 7.14
N THR A 3 2.29 -21.91 5.96
CA THR A 3 2.75 -20.55 5.81
C THR A 3 1.63 -19.64 6.30
N ALA A 4 1.93 -18.70 7.15
CA ALA A 4 0.95 -17.70 7.53
C ALA A 4 0.36 -17.09 6.25
N ALA A 5 -0.94 -16.86 6.25
CA ALA A 5 -1.59 -16.24 5.12
C ALA A 5 -0.95 -14.89 4.88
N LEU A 6 -0.25 -14.77 3.75
CA LEU A 6 0.35 -13.51 3.35
C LEU A 6 -0.69 -12.68 2.62
N ALA A 7 -0.53 -11.37 2.67
CA ALA A 7 -1.37 -10.50 1.86
C ALA A 7 -1.23 -10.92 0.41
N ASP A 8 -2.36 -11.25 -0.23
CA ASP A 8 -2.34 -11.82 -1.57
C ASP A 8 -2.50 -10.73 -2.61
N TRP A 9 -1.40 -10.06 -2.91
CA TRP A 9 -1.40 -9.07 -3.97
C TRP A 9 -1.16 -9.65 -5.35
N THR A 10 -1.26 -10.98 -5.48
CA THR A 10 -1.20 -11.63 -6.78
C THR A 10 -2.58 -12.05 -7.28
N THR A 11 -3.60 -12.04 -6.41
CA THR A 11 -4.97 -12.37 -6.78
C THR A 11 -5.72 -11.09 -7.13
N PRO A 12 -6.29 -10.99 -8.34
CA PRO A 12 -7.04 -9.80 -8.73
C PRO A 12 -8.15 -9.47 -7.74
N GLN A 13 -8.21 -8.22 -7.31
CA GLN A 13 -9.22 -7.72 -6.41
C GLN A 13 -9.64 -6.33 -6.86
N PRO A 14 -10.96 -6.05 -6.92
CA PRO A 14 -11.42 -4.69 -7.26
C PRO A 14 -11.05 -3.72 -6.14
N PHE A 15 -11.03 -2.44 -6.46
CA PHE A 15 -10.75 -1.41 -5.48
C PHE A 15 -11.80 -1.45 -4.36
N ALA A 16 -11.33 -1.61 -3.14
CA ALA A 16 -12.16 -1.53 -1.94
C ALA A 16 -11.30 -0.98 -0.80
N LEU A 17 -11.72 0.13 -0.23
CA LEU A 17 -10.99 0.73 0.87
C LEU A 17 -11.52 0.19 2.19
N PRO A 18 -10.68 -0.48 3.00
CA PRO A 18 -11.13 -0.95 4.31
C PRO A 18 -11.37 0.21 5.27
N ASP A 19 -11.95 -0.09 6.42
CA ASP A 19 -12.02 0.87 7.52
C ASP A 19 -10.58 1.18 7.97
N LEU A 20 -10.21 2.44 7.91
CA LEU A 20 -8.85 2.88 8.24
C LEU A 20 -8.72 3.35 9.69
N GLY A 21 -9.79 3.24 10.47
CA GLY A 21 -9.76 3.60 11.87
C GLY A 21 -10.05 5.08 12.11
N PRO A 22 -9.94 5.50 13.38
CA PRO A 22 -10.34 6.85 13.77
C PRO A 22 -9.47 7.93 13.11
N GLY A 23 -10.07 9.08 12.82
CA GLY A 23 -9.39 10.20 12.20
C GLY A 23 -9.39 10.16 10.67
N LEU A 24 -9.68 9.01 10.06
CA LEU A 24 -9.83 8.87 8.62
C LEU A 24 -11.25 8.47 8.29
N ASP A 25 -12.18 9.35 8.62
CA ASP A 25 -13.60 9.22 8.29
C ASP A 25 -14.06 10.50 7.60
N GLY A 26 -15.31 10.52 7.11
CA GLY A 26 -15.88 11.69 6.45
C GLY A 26 -15.03 12.20 5.30
N GLU A 27 -14.82 13.51 5.26
CA GLU A 27 -14.06 14.16 4.19
C GLU A 27 -12.62 13.69 4.10
N ARG A 28 -11.99 13.36 5.22
CA ARG A 28 -10.60 12.87 5.20
C ARG A 28 -10.53 11.51 4.55
N ARG A 29 -11.49 10.63 4.84
CA ARG A 29 -11.55 9.34 4.18
C ARG A 29 -11.78 9.50 2.69
N GLU A 30 -12.68 10.42 2.30
CA GLU A 30 -12.93 10.69 0.87
C GLU A 30 -11.67 11.18 0.17
N ALA A 31 -10.90 12.05 0.80
CA ALA A 31 -9.66 12.56 0.23
C ALA A 31 -8.63 11.44 0.07
N VAL A 32 -8.51 10.55 1.05
CA VAL A 32 -7.62 9.39 0.98
C VAL A 32 -8.07 8.46 -0.14
N GLU A 33 -9.35 8.16 -0.21
CA GLU A 33 -9.88 7.29 -1.26
C GLU A 33 -9.61 7.85 -2.65
N ALA A 34 -9.83 9.15 -2.85
CA ALA A 34 -9.56 9.80 -4.12
C ALA A 34 -8.08 9.69 -4.50
N ALA A 35 -7.18 9.89 -3.54
CA ALA A 35 -5.74 9.77 -3.77
C ALA A 35 -5.36 8.34 -4.15
N LEU A 36 -5.89 7.36 -3.44
CA LEU A 36 -5.58 5.95 -3.71
C LEU A 36 -6.14 5.50 -5.07
N ARG A 37 -7.33 6.00 -5.45
CA ARG A 37 -7.87 5.70 -6.78
C ARG A 37 -7.01 6.32 -7.88
N THR A 38 -6.47 7.50 -7.66
CA THR A 38 -5.56 8.14 -8.61
C THR A 38 -4.28 7.30 -8.77
N ILE A 39 -3.73 6.82 -7.68
CA ILE A 39 -2.56 5.92 -7.73
C ILE A 39 -2.92 4.65 -8.50
N ALA A 40 -4.04 4.03 -8.15
CA ALA A 40 -4.47 2.78 -8.78
C ALA A 40 -4.74 2.91 -10.28
N ALA A 41 -5.11 4.11 -10.74
CA ALA A 41 -5.34 4.36 -12.16
C ALA A 41 -4.06 4.38 -12.99
N ASN A 42 -2.90 4.48 -12.36
CA ASN A 42 -1.63 4.43 -13.07
C ASN A 42 -1.38 3.00 -13.56
N PRO A 43 -1.15 2.80 -14.89
CA PRO A 43 -0.95 1.45 -15.43
C PRO A 43 0.24 0.70 -14.86
N SER A 44 1.21 1.40 -14.26
CA SER A 44 2.36 0.75 -13.64
C SER A 44 2.01 0.02 -12.34
N VAL A 45 0.87 0.34 -11.73
CA VAL A 45 0.51 -0.17 -10.41
C VAL A 45 -0.15 -1.54 -10.53
N GLN A 46 0.43 -2.53 -9.87
CA GLN A 46 -0.14 -3.86 -9.72
C GLN A 46 -1.02 -3.93 -8.48
N ALA A 47 -0.57 -3.43 -7.35
CA ALA A 47 -1.32 -3.55 -6.11
C ALA A 47 -1.09 -2.37 -5.18
N LEU A 48 -2.12 -2.06 -4.39
CA LEU A 48 -2.04 -1.16 -3.25
C LEU A 48 -2.39 -1.93 -1.99
N VAL A 49 -1.55 -1.81 -0.98
CA VAL A 49 -1.74 -2.51 0.30
C VAL A 49 -1.59 -1.52 1.45
N VAL A 50 -2.61 -1.43 2.28
CA VAL A 50 -2.53 -0.69 3.54
C VAL A 50 -2.00 -1.63 4.61
N PHE A 51 -1.04 -1.19 5.39
CA PHE A 51 -0.50 -1.99 6.48
C PHE A 51 -0.32 -1.15 7.75
N GLY A 52 0.33 -1.69 8.75
CA GLY A 52 0.52 -1.00 10.02
C GLY A 52 -0.76 -0.86 10.83
N SER A 53 -0.81 0.12 11.70
CA SER A 53 -1.89 0.27 12.67
C SER A 53 -3.27 0.46 12.04
N ARG A 54 -3.34 1.13 10.89
CA ARG A 54 -4.62 1.35 10.22
C ARG A 54 -5.16 0.12 9.51
N ALA A 55 -4.33 -0.88 9.32
CA ALA A 55 -4.76 -2.18 8.80
C ALA A 55 -5.15 -3.15 9.91
N THR A 56 -4.51 -3.06 11.07
CA THR A 56 -4.71 -4.01 12.17
C THR A 56 -5.75 -3.56 13.20
N GLY A 57 -6.30 -2.36 13.05
CA GLY A 57 -7.32 -1.87 13.98
C GLY A 57 -6.78 -1.22 15.24
N SER A 58 -5.49 -0.96 15.31
CA SER A 58 -4.85 -0.35 16.47
C SER A 58 -4.53 1.14 16.28
N ALA A 59 -5.05 1.75 15.21
CA ALA A 59 -4.77 3.14 14.90
C ALA A 59 -5.40 4.11 15.90
N ARG A 60 -4.72 5.22 16.09
CA ARG A 60 -5.24 6.40 16.81
C ARG A 60 -5.61 7.45 15.77
N PRO A 61 -6.37 8.51 16.16
CA PRO A 61 -6.80 9.53 15.18
C PRO A 61 -5.64 10.19 14.41
N ASN A 62 -4.46 10.28 15.01
CA ASN A 62 -3.29 10.90 14.38
C ASN A 62 -2.27 9.87 13.87
N SER A 63 -2.63 8.60 13.78
CA SER A 63 -1.73 7.59 13.25
C SER A 63 -1.45 7.81 11.78
N ASP A 64 -0.21 7.54 11.36
CA ASP A 64 0.19 7.59 9.96
C ASP A 64 -0.56 6.54 9.15
N LEU A 65 -0.68 6.78 7.86
CA LEU A 65 -1.13 5.76 6.92
C LEU A 65 0.09 5.09 6.32
N ASP A 66 0.24 3.80 6.54
CA ASP A 66 1.31 3.00 5.95
C ASP A 66 0.79 2.36 4.66
N LEU A 67 1.42 2.69 3.54
CA LEU A 67 0.95 2.27 2.22
C LEU A 67 2.08 1.62 1.43
N LEU A 68 1.82 0.44 0.88
CA LEU A 68 2.71 -0.22 -0.06
C LEU A 68 2.11 -0.14 -1.46
N VAL A 69 2.90 0.34 -2.40
CA VAL A 69 2.58 0.29 -3.83
C VAL A 69 3.49 -0.73 -4.49
N VAL A 70 2.90 -1.74 -5.09
CA VAL A 70 3.63 -2.74 -5.88
C VAL A 70 3.42 -2.43 -7.34
N GLU A 71 4.53 -2.24 -8.08
CA GLU A 71 4.46 -2.00 -9.51
C GLU A 71 4.65 -3.30 -10.30
N HIS A 72 4.13 -3.32 -11.54
CA HIS A 72 4.30 -4.48 -12.43
C HIS A 72 5.76 -4.76 -12.78
N THR A 73 6.58 -3.71 -12.84
CA THR A 73 8.02 -3.87 -13.07
C THR A 73 8.60 -4.84 -12.03
N PRO A 74 9.26 -5.92 -12.45
CA PRO A 74 9.75 -6.92 -11.48
C PRO A 74 10.73 -6.37 -10.47
N HIS A 75 11.68 -5.57 -10.94
CA HIS A 75 12.73 -5.00 -10.10
C HIS A 75 12.75 -3.49 -10.25
N LEU A 76 12.50 -2.80 -9.15
CA LEU A 76 12.42 -1.35 -9.12
C LEU A 76 13.48 -0.84 -8.15
N GLU A 77 14.50 -0.18 -8.69
CA GLU A 77 15.63 0.27 -7.88
C GLU A 77 16.25 1.54 -8.45
N GLY A 78 17.14 2.16 -7.67
CA GLY A 78 17.89 3.33 -8.10
C GLY A 78 16.97 4.53 -8.43
N GLU A 79 17.33 5.25 -9.49
CA GLU A 79 16.58 6.45 -9.89
C GLU A 79 15.15 6.15 -10.29
N ALA A 80 14.91 4.98 -10.89
CA ALA A 80 13.56 4.56 -11.27
C ALA A 80 12.67 4.41 -10.04
N LYS A 81 13.23 3.88 -8.97
CA LYS A 81 12.48 3.72 -7.71
C LYS A 81 12.16 5.08 -7.08
N VAL A 82 13.11 5.99 -7.08
CA VAL A 82 12.91 7.34 -6.55
C VAL A 82 11.83 8.07 -7.36
N ALA A 83 11.90 7.99 -8.69
CA ALA A 83 10.91 8.62 -9.55
C ALA A 83 9.51 8.03 -9.32
N SER A 84 9.44 6.72 -9.17
CA SER A 84 8.18 6.01 -8.86
C SER A 84 7.61 6.48 -7.52
N TRP A 85 8.45 6.59 -6.50
CA TRP A 85 8.02 7.05 -5.17
C TRP A 85 7.38 8.43 -5.26
N TRP A 86 8.01 9.38 -5.93
CA TRP A 86 7.47 10.74 -6.08
C TRP A 86 6.17 10.75 -6.86
N ARG A 87 6.07 9.94 -7.92
CA ARG A 87 4.86 9.84 -8.74
C ARG A 87 3.67 9.38 -7.91
N HIS A 88 3.87 8.39 -7.05
CA HIS A 88 2.79 7.87 -6.21
C HIS A 88 2.53 8.72 -4.97
N PHE A 89 3.52 9.45 -4.51
CA PHE A 89 3.35 10.35 -3.39
C PHE A 89 2.53 11.60 -3.76
N GLU A 90 2.65 12.07 -4.98
CA GLU A 90 2.02 13.33 -5.43
C GLU A 90 0.52 13.36 -5.15
N PRO A 91 -0.29 12.34 -5.50
CA PRO A 91 -1.72 12.35 -5.19
C PRO A 91 -2.02 12.39 -3.68
N LEU A 92 -1.12 11.88 -2.86
CA LEU A 92 -1.33 11.78 -1.42
C LEU A 92 -1.21 13.12 -0.70
N LYS A 93 -0.58 14.11 -1.33
CA LYS A 93 -0.40 15.43 -0.71
C LYS A 93 -1.71 16.10 -0.36
N SER A 94 -2.74 15.91 -1.17
CA SER A 94 -4.04 16.53 -0.93
C SER A 94 -4.82 15.89 0.21
N ALA A 95 -4.42 14.72 0.66
CA ALA A 95 -5.10 14.02 1.75
C ALA A 95 -4.76 14.61 3.12
N ARG A 96 -3.73 15.43 3.21
CA ARG A 96 -3.33 16.17 4.42
C ARG A 96 -3.14 15.28 5.65
N LEU A 97 -2.50 14.13 5.43
CA LEU A 97 -2.10 13.27 6.55
C LEU A 97 -0.70 12.75 6.30
N GLU A 98 -0.09 12.26 7.35
CA GLU A 98 1.22 11.64 7.24
C GLU A 98 1.07 10.27 6.60
N VAL A 99 1.79 10.05 5.51
CA VAL A 99 1.79 8.77 4.81
C VAL A 99 3.22 8.24 4.78
N ASP A 100 3.37 7.00 5.22
CA ASP A 100 4.63 6.27 5.09
C ASP A 100 4.50 5.40 3.84
N LEU A 101 5.09 5.85 2.75
CA LEU A 101 4.93 5.23 1.44
C LEU A 101 6.14 4.37 1.11
N ILE A 102 5.86 3.10 0.83
CA ILE A 102 6.84 2.13 0.34
C ILE A 102 6.46 1.77 -1.09
N VAL A 103 7.43 1.77 -2.00
CA VAL A 103 7.21 1.37 -3.39
C VAL A 103 8.16 0.21 -3.71
N SER A 104 7.65 -0.80 -4.38
CA SER A 104 8.44 -2.00 -4.71
C SER A 104 8.06 -2.54 -6.08
N GLY A 105 9.02 -3.15 -6.76
CA GLY A 105 8.73 -3.97 -7.93
C GLY A 105 8.04 -5.27 -7.53
N SER A 106 7.38 -5.91 -8.49
CA SER A 106 6.57 -7.11 -8.21
C SER A 106 7.39 -8.30 -7.73
N ALA A 107 8.54 -8.55 -8.35
CA ALA A 107 9.40 -9.66 -7.94
C ALA A 107 10.11 -9.35 -6.62
N ASP A 108 10.49 -8.09 -6.41
CA ASP A 108 11.11 -7.67 -5.16
C ASP A 108 10.12 -7.80 -4.00
N ALA A 109 8.86 -7.40 -4.21
CA ALA A 109 7.83 -7.53 -3.19
C ALA A 109 7.58 -8.99 -2.84
N ALA A 110 7.49 -9.86 -3.84
CA ALA A 110 7.29 -11.29 -3.62
C ALA A 110 8.44 -11.90 -2.80
N ARG A 111 9.66 -11.52 -3.12
CA ARG A 111 10.85 -12.00 -2.39
C ARG A 111 10.85 -11.47 -0.95
N LEU A 112 10.61 -10.18 -0.77
CA LEU A 112 10.67 -9.54 0.54
C LEU A 112 9.49 -9.89 1.44
N ALA A 113 8.36 -10.32 0.86
CA ALA A 113 7.22 -10.79 1.63
C ALA A 113 7.58 -11.94 2.56
N GLY A 114 8.53 -12.78 2.15
CA GLY A 114 9.02 -13.88 2.97
C GLY A 114 10.16 -13.52 3.91
N SER A 115 10.64 -12.29 3.86
CA SER A 115 11.75 -11.84 4.70
C SER A 115 11.29 -11.66 6.14
N ARG A 116 12.15 -12.00 7.07
CA ARG A 116 11.84 -11.89 8.50
C ARG A 116 11.84 -10.46 9.02
N TRP A 117 12.66 -9.61 8.41
CA TRP A 117 12.99 -8.30 8.98
C TRP A 117 12.64 -7.11 8.09
N HIS A 118 11.91 -7.34 7.01
CA HIS A 118 11.60 -6.26 6.08
C HIS A 118 10.16 -5.76 6.26
N VAL A 119 9.97 -4.46 6.08
CA VAL A 119 8.65 -3.83 6.20
C VAL A 119 7.62 -4.45 5.22
N ILE A 120 8.07 -4.93 4.06
CA ILE A 120 7.18 -5.57 3.10
C ILE A 120 6.65 -6.89 3.64
N SER A 121 7.41 -7.62 4.48
CA SER A 121 6.89 -8.82 5.11
C SER A 121 5.79 -8.48 6.14
N GLU A 122 5.88 -7.34 6.78
CA GLU A 122 4.82 -6.84 7.66
C GLU A 122 3.54 -6.59 6.86
N ALA A 123 3.67 -5.92 5.72
CA ALA A 123 2.54 -5.68 4.83
C ALA A 123 1.94 -6.99 4.31
N ALA A 124 2.79 -7.98 4.01
CA ALA A 124 2.33 -9.28 3.53
C ALA A 124 1.53 -10.04 4.58
N ARG A 125 1.97 -9.99 5.84
CA ARG A 125 1.33 -10.75 6.92
C ARG A 125 0.09 -10.07 7.49
N HIS A 126 0.09 -8.75 7.57
CA HIS A 126 -0.92 -8.00 8.31
C HIS A 126 -1.60 -6.91 7.49
N GLY A 127 -1.19 -6.75 6.24
CA GLY A 127 -1.75 -5.73 5.37
C GLY A 127 -3.11 -6.09 4.82
N ARG A 128 -3.80 -5.07 4.31
CA ARG A 128 -5.08 -5.24 3.62
C ARG A 128 -4.91 -4.72 2.19
N VAL A 129 -5.18 -5.59 1.23
CA VAL A 129 -5.12 -5.23 -0.17
C VAL A 129 -6.29 -4.31 -0.50
N VAL A 130 -5.98 -3.13 -1.01
CA VAL A 130 -7.00 -2.16 -1.47
C VAL A 130 -7.42 -2.50 -2.89
N VAL A 131 -6.46 -2.83 -3.74
CA VAL A 131 -6.72 -3.23 -5.12
C VAL A 131 -5.54 -4.07 -5.61
N MET A 132 -5.83 -5.05 -6.45
CA MET A 132 -4.82 -5.79 -7.20
C MET A 132 -5.27 -5.90 -8.65
N GLN A 133 -4.44 -5.47 -9.56
CA GLN A 133 -4.71 -5.42 -11.00
C GLN A 133 -3.75 -6.36 -11.72
N PRO A 134 -4.26 -7.22 -12.60
CA PRO A 134 -3.42 -8.16 -13.32
C PRO A 134 -2.48 -7.46 -14.30
#